data_c06d2be4aae7e2b4e8819703e719a4ec
#
_entry.id   c06d2be4aae7e2b4e8819703e719a4ec
#
_cell.length_a   1.000
_cell.length_b   1.000
_cell.length_c   1.000
_cell.angle_alpha   90.00
_cell.angle_beta   90.00
_cell.angle_gamma   90.00
#
_symmetry.space_group_name_H-M   'P 1'
#
loop_
_entity.id
_entity.type
_entity.pdbx_description
1 polymer ?
#
loop_
_entity_poly.entity_id
_entity_poly.type
_entity_poly.pdbx_seq_one_letter_code
_entity_poly.pdbx_strand_id
1 'polypeptide(L)'
;MSKNEKVTENKEQKEQTEQKVMTKYDRKVQKRKEEKEKDKKEERISTAVGIVFLVALVCLVASFPIRTYLATHETYVVINGEKVNKVEFDYVYNTSKNNYITQYGSYLSYFGLDTSKDLSTQMYSDTLTWQDYFEQNAVESLKQNKALMAEAKAAGFTYDTTDEYNTFKETIKTSAAAAGVSDKEYVRSIYGSYATMGRIEEYVKNDMVMNAYYQKLQEDNAPSDDEIQSYYEENKATYDSVDYRLTTIEADLPTEPTELADPVEETAADTTGTTDGTAATDSTQDTAYQPSDAEIAKAMEDAKVLADDAEQTVAKDGEAHENEKKSSVNYLISDWLFDDARKAGDTTVITNDNSHCYYVVAFEKRYLDETPSADVRVIITTEDKTGEEIPEARKNGA
;
A
#
# COMPACT_ATOMS: atom_id res chain seq x y z
N MET A 1 56.82 79.97 -34.83
CA MET A 1 56.74 78.56 -35.21
C MET A 1 57.55 77.76 -34.23
N SER A 2 56.97 76.89 -33.55
CA SER A 2 57.35 76.41 -32.26
C SER A 2 58.42 75.30 -32.31
N LYS A 3 59.33 75.32 -31.34
CA LYS A 3 60.40 74.34 -31.09
C LYS A 3 59.86 72.87 -30.91
N ASN A 4 58.53 72.70 -30.83
CA ASN A 4 57.93 71.39 -30.67
C ASN A 4 57.69 70.59 -31.92
N GLU A 5 57.56 71.22 -33.08
CA GLU A 5 57.38 70.54 -34.38
C GLU A 5 58.64 69.80 -34.84
N LYS A 6 59.84 70.31 -34.54
CA LYS A 6 61.13 69.68 -34.90
C LYS A 6 61.47 68.46 -34.01
N VAL A 7 60.87 68.30 -32.89
CA VAL A 7 61.14 67.14 -31.99
C VAL A 7 60.24 65.93 -32.37
N THR A 8 59.04 66.18 -32.92
CA THR A 8 58.11 65.13 -33.37
C THR A 8 58.58 64.53 -34.73
N GLU A 9 59.00 65.36 -35.67
CA GLU A 9 59.56 64.86 -36.93
C GLU A 9 60.86 64.03 -36.79
N ASN A 10 61.68 64.36 -35.81
CA ASN A 10 62.89 63.57 -35.54
C ASN A 10 62.66 62.23 -34.74
N LYS A 11 61.49 62.08 -34.10
CA LYS A 11 61.10 60.80 -33.50
C LYS A 11 60.49 59.88 -34.53
N GLU A 12 59.64 60.39 -35.45
CA GLU A 12 59.04 59.56 -36.49
C GLU A 12 60.04 59.10 -37.52
N GLN A 13 61.06 59.93 -37.88
CA GLN A 13 62.19 59.51 -38.73
C GLN A 13 63.12 58.50 -38.09
N LYS A 14 63.24 58.43 -36.74
CA LYS A 14 64.03 57.42 -36.06
C LYS A 14 63.26 56.08 -35.92
N GLU A 15 61.97 56.10 -35.85
CA GLU A 15 61.18 54.87 -35.80
C GLU A 15 61.06 54.22 -37.23
N GLN A 16 61.16 54.97 -38.28
CA GLN A 16 61.12 54.44 -39.68
C GLN A 16 62.46 53.87 -40.15
N THR A 17 63.58 54.08 -39.43
CA THR A 17 64.93 53.68 -39.94
C THR A 17 65.46 52.39 -39.25
N GLU A 18 64.74 51.77 -38.39
CA GLU A 18 65.12 50.50 -37.76
C GLU A 18 64.25 49.29 -38.21
N GLN A 19 63.69 49.30 -39.40
CA GLN A 19 63.35 48.03 -40.05
C GLN A 19 64.62 47.35 -40.53
N LYS A 20 65.37 46.75 -39.63
CA LYS A 20 66.49 45.89 -39.91
C LYS A 20 66.04 44.82 -40.86
N VAL A 21 66.49 44.91 -42.11
CA VAL A 21 66.22 43.93 -43.18
C VAL A 21 66.73 42.60 -42.69
N MET A 22 65.79 41.77 -42.13
CA MET A 22 66.14 40.43 -41.56
C MET A 22 66.74 39.59 -42.69
N THR A 23 67.93 39.10 -42.47
CA THR A 23 68.60 38.18 -43.39
C THR A 23 67.87 36.84 -43.37
N LYS A 24 68.04 36.00 -44.39
CA LYS A 24 67.49 34.62 -44.40
C LYS A 24 67.87 33.83 -43.14
N TYR A 25 69.01 34.13 -42.61
CA TYR A 25 69.50 33.50 -41.35
C TYR A 25 68.73 33.97 -40.14
N ASP A 26 68.47 35.24 -40.00
CA ASP A 26 67.73 35.81 -38.86
C ASP A 26 66.27 35.28 -38.82
N ARG A 27 65.62 35.21 -40.04
CA ARG A 27 64.29 34.59 -40.15
C ARG A 27 64.25 33.10 -39.70
N LYS A 28 65.33 32.38 -40.07
CA LYS A 28 65.44 30.96 -39.65
C LYS A 28 65.65 30.80 -38.15
N VAL A 29 66.42 31.70 -37.54
CA VAL A 29 66.65 31.73 -36.08
C VAL A 29 65.41 32.15 -35.34
N GLN A 30 64.68 33.13 -35.84
CA GLN A 30 63.40 33.58 -35.26
C GLN A 30 62.33 32.47 -35.34
N LYS A 31 62.20 31.84 -36.51
CA LYS A 31 61.28 30.72 -36.69
C LYS A 31 61.58 29.55 -35.71
N ARG A 32 62.85 29.21 -35.50
CA ARG A 32 63.25 28.20 -34.50
C ARG A 32 63.03 28.63 -33.06
N LYS A 33 63.04 29.92 -32.76
CA LYS A 33 62.69 30.45 -31.43
C LYS A 33 61.19 30.37 -31.21
N GLU A 34 60.41 30.77 -32.22
CA GLU A 34 58.95 30.68 -32.17
C GLU A 34 58.45 29.21 -32.06
N GLU A 35 59.09 28.30 -32.83
CA GLU A 35 58.81 26.84 -32.70
C GLU A 35 59.13 26.34 -31.28
N LYS A 36 60.29 26.65 -30.73
CA LYS A 36 60.64 26.28 -29.38
C LYS A 36 59.73 26.92 -28.31
N GLU A 37 59.26 28.11 -28.52
CA GLU A 37 58.28 28.73 -27.61
C GLU A 37 56.88 28.11 -27.73
N LYS A 38 56.50 27.72 -28.95
CA LYS A 38 55.24 26.92 -29.15
C LYS A 38 55.35 25.56 -28.49
N ASP A 39 56.44 24.82 -28.74
CA ASP A 39 56.70 23.52 -28.11
C ASP A 39 56.67 23.60 -26.57
N LYS A 40 57.31 24.62 -25.99
CA LYS A 40 57.25 24.87 -24.55
C LYS A 40 55.87 25.26 -24.05
N LYS A 41 55.05 25.98 -24.84
CA LYS A 41 53.67 26.29 -24.48
C LYS A 41 52.80 25.05 -24.54
N GLU A 42 52.96 24.26 -25.61
CA GLU A 42 52.23 22.98 -25.76
C GLU A 42 52.59 22.00 -24.67
N GLU A 43 53.89 21.86 -24.30
CA GLU A 43 54.35 21.03 -23.19
C GLU A 43 53.76 21.50 -21.85
N ARG A 44 53.72 22.82 -21.59
CA ARG A 44 53.12 23.38 -20.38
C ARG A 44 51.59 23.15 -20.35
N ILE A 45 50.90 23.31 -21.47
CA ILE A 45 49.48 23.06 -21.60
C ILE A 45 49.20 21.57 -21.37
N SER A 46 49.92 20.68 -22.04
CA SER A 46 49.80 19.23 -21.87
C SER A 46 50.09 18.81 -20.43
N THR A 47 51.10 19.34 -19.78
CA THR A 47 51.40 19.09 -18.38
C THR A 47 50.27 19.60 -17.45
N ALA A 48 49.75 20.81 -17.72
CA ALA A 48 48.66 21.38 -16.94
C ALA A 48 47.34 20.52 -17.09
N VAL A 49 47.04 20.10 -18.33
CA VAL A 49 45.90 19.19 -18.59
C VAL A 49 46.08 17.84 -17.85
N GLY A 50 47.30 17.28 -17.90
CA GLY A 50 47.65 16.06 -17.17
C GLY A 50 47.46 16.20 -15.67
N ILE A 51 47.88 17.32 -15.08
CA ILE A 51 47.70 17.62 -13.66
C ILE A 51 46.21 17.75 -13.30
N VAL A 52 45.42 18.47 -14.11
CA VAL A 52 43.97 18.63 -13.91
C VAL A 52 43.29 17.28 -13.97
N PHE A 53 43.64 16.43 -14.94
CA PHE A 53 43.08 15.09 -15.06
C PHE A 53 43.43 14.21 -13.83
N LEU A 54 44.71 14.28 -13.37
CA LEU A 54 45.13 13.54 -12.20
C LEU A 54 44.43 14.02 -10.92
N VAL A 55 44.26 15.34 -10.75
CA VAL A 55 43.50 15.91 -9.64
C VAL A 55 42.02 15.45 -9.68
N ALA A 56 41.41 15.48 -10.85
CA ALA A 56 40.04 15.00 -11.04
C ALA A 56 39.91 13.51 -10.65
N LEU A 57 40.85 12.69 -11.06
CA LEU A 57 40.90 11.27 -10.74
C LEU A 57 41.09 11.04 -9.24
N VAL A 58 41.98 11.78 -8.58
CA VAL A 58 42.20 11.74 -7.11
C VAL A 58 40.91 12.16 -6.40
N CYS A 59 40.23 13.24 -6.86
CA CYS A 59 38.96 13.67 -6.29
C CYS A 59 37.87 12.60 -6.43
N LEU A 60 37.80 11.93 -7.59
CA LEU A 60 36.85 10.81 -7.81
C LEU A 60 37.15 9.65 -6.85
N VAL A 61 38.39 9.22 -6.72
CA VAL A 61 38.78 8.13 -5.83
C VAL A 61 38.57 8.51 -4.36
N ALA A 62 38.87 9.74 -3.96
CA ALA A 62 38.67 10.23 -2.60
C ALA A 62 37.19 10.47 -2.27
N SER A 63 36.34 10.71 -3.26
CA SER A 63 34.90 10.96 -3.03
C SER A 63 34.19 9.73 -2.42
N PHE A 64 34.61 8.52 -2.78
CA PHE A 64 33.97 7.30 -2.30
C PHE A 64 34.14 7.08 -0.77
N PRO A 65 35.34 7.09 -0.19
CA PRO A 65 35.50 6.98 1.26
C PRO A 65 34.86 8.14 2.02
N ILE A 66 34.89 9.37 1.46
CA ILE A 66 34.24 10.53 2.09
C ILE A 66 32.71 10.32 2.14
N ARG A 67 32.07 9.95 1.03
CA ARG A 67 30.63 9.66 1.01
C ARG A 67 30.26 8.52 1.96
N THR A 68 31.08 7.48 2.01
CA THR A 68 30.87 6.37 2.94
C THR A 68 30.99 6.83 4.39
N TYR A 69 31.97 7.66 4.72
CA TYR A 69 32.13 8.23 6.05
C TYR A 69 30.90 9.06 6.45
N LEU A 70 30.47 9.97 5.58
CA LEU A 70 29.26 10.79 5.81
C LEU A 70 28.01 9.92 6.01
N ALA A 71 27.80 8.93 5.18
CA ALA A 71 26.65 8.04 5.28
C ALA A 71 26.61 7.23 6.58
N THR A 72 27.76 6.96 7.19
CA THR A 72 27.86 6.12 8.40
C THR A 72 27.96 6.92 9.69
N HIS A 73 28.35 8.21 9.65
CA HIS A 73 28.66 8.99 10.86
C HIS A 73 27.84 10.28 10.96
N GLU A 74 27.45 10.88 9.82
CA GLU A 74 26.68 12.11 9.85
C GLU A 74 25.20 11.82 10.11
N THR A 75 24.54 12.77 10.77
CA THR A 75 23.09 12.69 10.98
C THR A 75 22.37 12.91 9.66
N TYR A 76 21.62 11.91 9.20
CA TYR A 76 20.78 12.01 8.03
C TYR A 76 19.40 12.59 8.38
N VAL A 77 18.82 12.12 9.48
CA VAL A 77 17.53 12.60 10.01
C VAL A 77 17.56 12.50 11.54
N VAL A 78 16.75 13.30 12.23
CA VAL A 78 16.53 13.21 13.68
C VAL A 78 15.11 12.70 13.92
N ILE A 79 14.99 11.59 14.65
CA ILE A 79 13.72 10.94 14.98
C ILE A 79 13.59 10.90 16.49
N ASN A 80 12.56 11.53 17.05
CA ASN A 80 12.31 11.59 18.49
C ASN A 80 13.55 12.07 19.32
N GLY A 81 14.31 13.01 18.74
CA GLY A 81 15.53 13.52 19.37
C GLY A 81 16.79 12.65 19.16
N GLU A 82 16.66 11.46 18.60
CA GLU A 82 17.77 10.56 18.28
C GLU A 82 18.28 10.78 16.86
N LYS A 83 19.60 10.70 16.71
CA LYS A 83 20.27 10.84 15.42
C LYS A 83 20.25 9.52 14.66
N VAL A 84 19.75 9.57 13.43
CA VAL A 84 19.70 8.46 12.48
C VAL A 84 20.69 8.76 11.34
N ASN A 85 21.61 7.87 11.06
CA ASN A 85 22.52 7.99 9.94
C ASN A 85 21.88 7.41 8.64
N LYS A 86 22.54 7.66 7.51
CA LYS A 86 22.02 7.20 6.21
C LYS A 86 21.91 5.68 6.08
N VAL A 87 22.79 4.92 6.75
CA VAL A 87 22.73 3.44 6.68
C VAL A 87 21.52 2.90 7.44
N GLU A 88 21.24 3.44 8.63
CA GLU A 88 20.03 3.10 9.40
C GLU A 88 18.75 3.47 8.64
N PHE A 89 18.70 4.70 8.10
CA PHE A 89 17.56 5.14 7.31
C PHE A 89 17.33 4.24 6.09
N ASP A 90 18.39 3.96 5.31
CA ASP A 90 18.30 3.12 4.11
C ASP A 90 17.88 1.69 4.45
N TYR A 91 18.34 1.15 5.59
CA TYR A 91 17.94 -0.16 6.07
C TYR A 91 16.42 -0.21 6.28
N VAL A 92 15.87 0.71 7.07
CA VAL A 92 14.42 0.75 7.35
C VAL A 92 13.61 1.08 6.10
N TYR A 93 14.06 2.05 5.29
CA TYR A 93 13.42 2.41 4.02
C TYR A 93 13.29 1.21 3.08
N ASN A 94 14.40 0.51 2.84
CA ASN A 94 14.38 -0.61 1.91
C ASN A 94 13.63 -1.82 2.48
N THR A 95 13.73 -2.08 3.78
CA THR A 95 12.98 -3.16 4.44
C THR A 95 11.47 -2.90 4.32
N SER A 96 10.99 -1.71 4.68
CA SER A 96 9.58 -1.32 4.59
C SER A 96 9.07 -1.36 3.14
N LYS A 97 9.85 -0.81 2.20
CA LYS A 97 9.53 -0.84 0.77
C LYS A 97 9.44 -2.27 0.24
N ASN A 98 10.43 -3.12 0.54
CA ASN A 98 10.45 -4.50 0.05
C ASN A 98 9.31 -5.33 0.66
N ASN A 99 8.97 -5.11 1.92
CA ASN A 99 7.81 -5.73 2.57
C ASN A 99 6.51 -5.32 1.86
N TYR A 100 6.33 -4.02 1.57
CA TYR A 100 5.18 -3.52 0.82
C TYR A 100 5.08 -4.18 -0.57
N ILE A 101 6.19 -4.19 -1.32
CA ILE A 101 6.25 -4.81 -2.65
C ILE A 101 5.92 -6.31 -2.58
N THR A 102 6.43 -7.02 -1.58
CA THR A 102 6.15 -8.45 -1.38
C THR A 102 4.69 -8.70 -1.00
N GLN A 103 4.16 -7.90 -0.09
CA GLN A 103 2.77 -8.02 0.41
C GLN A 103 1.75 -7.81 -0.70
N TYR A 104 1.94 -6.78 -1.51
CA TYR A 104 0.97 -6.42 -2.55
C TYR A 104 1.25 -7.07 -3.91
N GLY A 105 2.45 -7.58 -4.17
CA GLY A 105 2.81 -8.43 -5.30
C GLY A 105 2.17 -8.01 -6.64
N SER A 106 1.26 -8.84 -7.15
CA SER A 106 0.56 -8.60 -8.43
C SER A 106 -0.41 -7.42 -8.41
N TYR A 107 -0.81 -6.91 -7.24
CA TYR A 107 -1.71 -5.76 -7.11
C TYR A 107 -1.00 -4.40 -7.29
N LEU A 108 0.33 -4.36 -7.31
CA LEU A 108 1.10 -3.12 -7.40
C LEU A 108 0.71 -2.27 -8.63
N SER A 109 0.44 -2.92 -9.75
CA SER A 109 0.02 -2.24 -10.98
C SER A 109 -1.33 -1.53 -10.85
N TYR A 110 -2.25 -2.04 -10.03
CA TYR A 110 -3.54 -1.38 -9.73
C TYR A 110 -3.34 -0.11 -8.90
N PHE A 111 -2.27 -0.06 -8.10
CA PHE A 111 -1.90 1.14 -7.34
C PHE A 111 -1.02 2.10 -8.16
N GLY A 112 -0.77 1.81 -9.45
CA GLY A 112 0.07 2.63 -10.32
C GLY A 112 1.57 2.52 -10.05
N LEU A 113 2.01 1.47 -9.33
CA LEU A 113 3.43 1.22 -9.04
C LEU A 113 4.03 0.23 -10.02
N ASP A 114 5.04 0.66 -10.78
CA ASP A 114 5.90 -0.16 -11.62
C ASP A 114 7.30 -0.24 -11.00
N THR A 115 7.62 -1.38 -10.39
CA THR A 115 8.90 -1.57 -9.69
C THR A 115 10.13 -1.58 -10.60
N SER A 116 9.95 -1.62 -11.92
CA SER A 116 11.03 -1.53 -12.90
C SER A 116 11.43 -0.10 -13.23
N LYS A 117 10.63 0.90 -12.83
CA LYS A 117 10.85 2.32 -13.07
C LYS A 117 11.29 3.04 -11.81
N ASP A 118 11.87 4.24 -12.00
CA ASP A 118 12.26 5.10 -10.90
C ASP A 118 11.02 5.56 -10.10
N LEU A 119 11.03 5.33 -8.79
CA LEU A 119 9.93 5.64 -7.87
C LEU A 119 9.68 7.15 -7.76
N SER A 120 10.72 7.98 -7.99
CA SER A 120 10.61 9.45 -7.96
C SER A 120 9.84 10.02 -9.16
N THR A 121 9.63 9.23 -10.20
CA THR A 121 8.91 9.62 -11.42
C THR A 121 7.46 9.12 -11.45
N GLN A 122 7.05 8.34 -10.47
CA GLN A 122 5.74 7.72 -10.39
C GLN A 122 4.94 8.33 -9.24
N MET A 123 3.72 8.80 -9.52
CA MET A 123 2.87 9.43 -8.52
C MET A 123 2.13 8.36 -7.70
N TYR A 124 2.20 8.49 -6.38
CA TYR A 124 1.36 7.76 -5.43
C TYR A 124 0.01 8.48 -5.23
N SER A 125 0.05 9.81 -5.20
CA SER A 125 -1.13 10.67 -5.08
C SER A 125 -0.90 11.96 -5.89
N ASP A 126 -1.85 12.89 -5.87
CA ASP A 126 -1.74 14.18 -6.57
C ASP A 126 -0.51 15.01 -6.16
N THR A 127 0.06 14.76 -4.97
CA THR A 127 1.14 15.55 -4.40
C THR A 127 2.38 14.76 -3.99
N LEU A 128 2.33 13.42 -3.99
CA LEU A 128 3.41 12.55 -3.53
C LEU A 128 3.82 11.57 -4.60
N THR A 129 5.12 11.38 -4.77
CA THR A 129 5.67 10.26 -5.52
C THR A 129 5.69 8.98 -4.68
N TRP A 130 5.87 7.82 -5.31
CA TRP A 130 6.09 6.56 -4.59
C TRP A 130 7.37 6.59 -3.74
N GLN A 131 8.39 7.34 -4.17
CA GLN A 131 9.57 7.57 -3.35
C GLN A 131 9.22 8.32 -2.07
N ASP A 132 8.50 9.45 -2.17
CA ASP A 132 8.09 10.25 -1.01
C ASP A 132 7.23 9.43 -0.05
N TYR A 133 6.31 8.61 -0.58
CA TYR A 133 5.48 7.71 0.23
C TYR A 133 6.33 6.71 1.03
N PHE A 134 7.28 6.03 0.39
CA PHE A 134 8.16 5.10 1.10
C PHE A 134 9.13 5.80 2.07
N GLU A 135 9.56 7.04 1.78
CA GLU A 135 10.36 7.84 2.72
C GLU A 135 9.56 8.22 3.96
N GLN A 136 8.29 8.63 3.80
CA GLN A 136 7.39 8.89 4.93
C GLN A 136 7.13 7.62 5.76
N ASN A 137 6.88 6.49 5.12
CA ASN A 137 6.72 5.20 5.81
C ASN A 137 7.98 4.80 6.58
N ALA A 138 9.16 5.06 6.03
CA ALA A 138 10.42 4.78 6.71
C ALA A 138 10.59 5.66 7.97
N VAL A 139 10.23 6.94 7.88
CA VAL A 139 10.24 7.85 9.05
C VAL A 139 9.27 7.37 10.13
N GLU A 140 8.06 6.96 9.74
CA GLU A 140 7.08 6.45 10.70
C GLU A 140 7.52 5.13 11.32
N SER A 141 8.06 4.20 10.53
CA SER A 141 8.64 2.96 11.05
C SER A 141 9.79 3.21 12.02
N LEU A 142 10.67 4.17 11.71
CA LEU A 142 11.76 4.56 12.63
C LEU A 142 11.24 5.11 13.96
N LYS A 143 10.17 5.91 13.94
CA LYS A 143 9.53 6.40 15.18
C LYS A 143 9.00 5.25 16.02
N GLN A 144 8.29 4.34 15.39
CA GLN A 144 7.72 3.17 16.05
C GLN A 144 8.83 2.26 16.62
N ASN A 145 9.84 1.95 15.82
CA ASN A 145 10.96 1.10 16.23
C ASN A 145 11.71 1.70 17.43
N LYS A 146 11.99 3.02 17.40
CA LYS A 146 12.68 3.68 18.51
C LYS A 146 11.82 3.73 19.77
N ALA A 147 10.53 3.96 19.65
CA ALA A 147 9.60 3.94 20.79
C ALA A 147 9.53 2.54 21.42
N LEU A 148 9.36 1.49 20.59
CA LEU A 148 9.29 0.11 21.07
C LEU A 148 10.60 -0.35 21.72
N MET A 149 11.74 0.00 21.13
CA MET A 149 13.06 -0.28 21.74
C MET A 149 13.28 0.45 23.07
N ALA A 150 12.83 1.70 23.18
CA ALA A 150 12.90 2.46 24.42
C ALA A 150 12.05 1.81 25.52
N GLU A 151 10.86 1.34 25.18
CA GLU A 151 9.95 0.63 26.08
C GLU A 151 10.54 -0.71 26.50
N ALA A 152 11.01 -1.54 25.57
CA ALA A 152 11.69 -2.80 25.89
C ALA A 152 12.85 -2.60 26.88
N LYS A 153 13.65 -1.56 26.65
CA LYS A 153 14.75 -1.19 27.54
C LYS A 153 14.26 -0.73 28.92
N ALA A 154 13.19 0.07 28.97
CA ALA A 154 12.60 0.54 30.22
C ALA A 154 11.98 -0.63 31.03
N ALA A 155 11.41 -1.62 30.33
CA ALA A 155 10.91 -2.86 30.92
C ALA A 155 12.02 -3.84 31.36
N GLY A 156 13.31 -3.54 31.07
CA GLY A 156 14.43 -4.44 31.33
C GLY A 156 14.40 -5.71 30.47
N PHE A 157 13.73 -5.68 29.34
CA PHE A 157 13.63 -6.83 28.45
C PHE A 157 15.00 -7.13 27.80
N THR A 158 15.36 -8.40 27.78
CA THR A 158 16.58 -8.92 27.15
C THR A 158 16.23 -10.12 26.28
N TYR A 159 16.84 -10.18 25.10
CA TYR A 159 16.64 -11.27 24.15
C TYR A 159 17.97 -11.66 23.51
N ASP A 160 18.28 -12.96 23.46
CA ASP A 160 19.50 -13.46 22.82
C ASP A 160 19.25 -13.65 21.31
N THR A 161 19.83 -12.77 20.54
CA THR A 161 19.71 -12.75 19.07
C THR A 161 20.72 -13.66 18.35
N THR A 162 21.53 -14.44 19.08
CA THR A 162 22.72 -15.12 18.51
C THR A 162 22.34 -16.11 17.40
N ASP A 163 21.39 -17.00 17.68
CA ASP A 163 21.00 -18.04 16.74
C ASP A 163 20.22 -17.49 15.55
N GLU A 164 19.30 -16.54 15.78
CA GLU A 164 18.56 -15.88 14.72
C GLU A 164 19.47 -15.08 13.80
N TYR A 165 20.43 -14.34 14.37
CA TYR A 165 21.41 -13.59 13.58
C TYR A 165 22.34 -14.52 12.78
N ASN A 166 22.72 -15.69 13.32
CA ASN A 166 23.46 -16.70 12.57
C ASN A 166 22.62 -17.22 11.39
N THR A 167 21.34 -17.52 11.62
CA THR A 167 20.39 -17.94 10.57
C THR A 167 20.25 -16.86 9.51
N PHE A 168 20.10 -15.60 9.91
CA PHE A 168 20.08 -14.46 8.99
C PHE A 168 21.32 -14.40 8.09
N LYS A 169 22.52 -14.58 8.66
CA LYS A 169 23.77 -14.59 7.87
C LYS A 169 23.81 -15.72 6.84
N GLU A 170 23.38 -16.92 7.22
CA GLU A 170 23.33 -18.05 6.27
C GLU A 170 22.25 -17.85 5.19
N THR A 171 21.13 -17.21 5.53
CA THR A 171 20.10 -16.82 4.54
C THR A 171 20.65 -15.83 3.52
N ILE A 172 21.37 -14.80 3.97
CA ILE A 172 22.02 -13.83 3.06
C ILE A 172 22.98 -14.55 2.11
N LYS A 173 23.83 -15.42 2.64
CA LYS A 173 24.81 -16.18 1.86
C LYS A 173 24.16 -17.09 0.82
N THR A 174 23.12 -17.81 1.22
CA THR A 174 22.38 -18.72 0.33
C THR A 174 21.68 -17.93 -0.78
N SER A 175 21.04 -16.82 -0.43
CA SER A 175 20.34 -15.94 -1.38
C SER A 175 21.30 -15.24 -2.34
N ALA A 176 22.46 -14.78 -1.86
CA ALA A 176 23.52 -14.22 -2.69
C ALA A 176 24.05 -15.23 -3.71
N ALA A 177 24.30 -16.48 -3.25
CA ALA A 177 24.73 -17.55 -4.13
C ALA A 177 23.67 -17.90 -5.18
N ALA A 178 22.40 -17.97 -4.81
CA ALA A 178 21.28 -18.19 -5.73
C ALA A 178 21.15 -17.05 -6.77
N ALA A 179 21.43 -15.81 -6.37
CA ALA A 179 21.43 -14.65 -7.27
C ALA A 179 22.73 -14.54 -8.11
N GLY A 180 23.75 -15.36 -7.86
CA GLY A 180 25.02 -15.34 -8.57
C GLY A 180 25.89 -14.09 -8.26
N VAL A 181 25.72 -13.49 -7.10
CA VAL A 181 26.45 -12.31 -6.65
C VAL A 181 27.18 -12.56 -5.32
N SER A 182 28.08 -11.64 -4.93
CA SER A 182 28.71 -11.71 -3.61
C SER A 182 27.73 -11.30 -2.51
N ASP A 183 27.94 -11.80 -1.26
CA ASP A 183 27.16 -11.41 -0.08
C ASP A 183 27.09 -9.90 0.08
N LYS A 184 28.20 -9.21 -0.17
CA LYS A 184 28.28 -7.75 -0.11
C LYS A 184 27.41 -7.05 -1.15
N GLU A 185 27.36 -7.54 -2.37
CA GLU A 185 26.51 -7.01 -3.43
C GLU A 185 25.05 -7.29 -3.13
N TYR A 186 24.73 -8.48 -2.65
CA TYR A 186 23.39 -8.86 -2.24
C TYR A 186 22.89 -7.96 -1.10
N VAL A 187 23.65 -7.80 -0.01
CA VAL A 187 23.30 -6.93 1.12
C VAL A 187 23.04 -5.49 0.66
N ARG A 188 23.85 -4.98 -0.27
CA ARG A 188 23.66 -3.63 -0.82
C ARG A 188 22.40 -3.49 -1.67
N SER A 189 22.06 -4.51 -2.43
CA SER A 189 20.87 -4.49 -3.27
C SER A 189 19.58 -4.50 -2.43
N ILE A 190 19.62 -5.16 -1.26
CA ILE A 190 18.45 -5.29 -0.37
C ILE A 190 18.33 -4.11 0.60
N TYR A 191 19.43 -3.65 1.19
CA TYR A 191 19.42 -2.69 2.32
C TYR A 191 20.02 -1.31 1.99
N GLY A 192 20.50 -1.11 0.77
CA GLY A 192 21.04 0.17 0.31
C GLY A 192 22.55 0.17 0.08
N SER A 193 23.01 1.14 -0.72
CA SER A 193 24.37 1.18 -1.30
C SER A 193 25.50 1.21 -0.28
N TYR A 194 25.24 1.69 0.93
CA TYR A 194 26.25 1.75 2.02
C TYR A 194 26.16 0.57 2.99
N ALA A 195 25.19 -0.33 2.83
CA ALA A 195 24.99 -1.49 3.68
C ALA A 195 26.16 -2.48 3.54
N THR A 196 26.57 -3.06 4.66
CA THR A 196 27.41 -4.26 4.77
C THR A 196 26.93 -5.05 5.98
N MET A 197 27.20 -6.35 6.05
CA MET A 197 26.80 -7.19 7.19
C MET A 197 27.13 -6.53 8.54
N GLY A 198 28.38 -6.04 8.71
CA GLY A 198 28.78 -5.40 9.96
C GLY A 198 28.14 -4.05 10.25
N ARG A 199 27.66 -3.33 9.23
CA ARG A 199 27.00 -2.03 9.44
C ARG A 199 25.52 -2.17 9.76
N ILE A 200 24.86 -3.21 9.26
CA ILE A 200 23.43 -3.46 9.51
C ILE A 200 23.20 -4.41 10.69
N GLU A 201 24.25 -5.01 11.24
CA GLU A 201 24.15 -6.01 12.33
C GLU A 201 23.30 -5.52 13.50
N GLU A 202 23.57 -4.28 13.96
CA GLU A 202 22.84 -3.69 15.08
C GLU A 202 21.35 -3.53 14.75
N TYR A 203 21.02 -3.05 13.55
CA TYR A 203 19.63 -2.84 13.14
C TYR A 203 18.87 -4.16 13.00
N VAL A 204 19.51 -5.17 12.40
CA VAL A 204 18.92 -6.53 12.29
C VAL A 204 18.68 -7.13 13.68
N LYS A 205 19.63 -7.00 14.61
CA LYS A 205 19.45 -7.48 15.98
C LYS A 205 18.39 -6.70 16.74
N ASN A 206 18.29 -5.39 16.52
CA ASN A 206 17.26 -4.58 17.11
C ASN A 206 15.86 -5.02 16.63
N ASP A 207 15.71 -5.34 15.35
CA ASP A 207 14.44 -5.88 14.81
C ASP A 207 14.07 -7.21 15.49
N MET A 208 15.05 -8.10 15.74
CA MET A 208 14.81 -9.36 16.46
C MET A 208 14.36 -9.12 17.89
N VAL A 209 15.04 -8.20 18.60
CA VAL A 209 14.65 -7.80 19.97
C VAL A 209 13.25 -7.20 19.99
N MET A 210 12.94 -6.30 19.05
CA MET A 210 11.61 -5.67 18.95
C MET A 210 10.52 -6.71 18.68
N ASN A 211 10.76 -7.65 17.76
CA ASN A 211 9.81 -8.72 17.46
C ASN A 211 9.55 -9.60 18.68
N ALA A 212 10.61 -9.99 19.38
CA ALA A 212 10.49 -10.79 20.61
C ALA A 212 9.77 -10.02 21.73
N TYR A 213 10.05 -8.72 21.88
CA TYR A 213 9.35 -7.89 22.86
C TYR A 213 7.87 -7.70 22.49
N TYR A 214 7.57 -7.50 21.22
CA TYR A 214 6.19 -7.41 20.75
C TYR A 214 5.40 -8.71 21.01
N GLN A 215 6.02 -9.87 20.76
CA GLN A 215 5.40 -11.17 21.10
C GLN A 215 5.14 -11.27 22.60
N LYS A 216 6.11 -10.87 23.45
CA LYS A 216 5.92 -10.84 24.89
C LYS A 216 4.75 -9.93 25.29
N LEU A 217 4.64 -8.73 24.71
CA LEU A 217 3.50 -7.84 24.97
C LEU A 217 2.17 -8.49 24.58
N GLN A 218 2.14 -9.20 23.45
CA GLN A 218 0.94 -9.94 23.03
C GLN A 218 0.59 -11.07 24.02
N GLU A 219 1.58 -11.82 24.49
CA GLU A 219 1.38 -12.88 25.49
C GLU A 219 0.93 -12.32 26.83
N ASP A 220 1.58 -11.24 27.31
CA ASP A 220 1.26 -10.59 28.58
C ASP A 220 -0.16 -9.97 28.58
N ASN A 221 -0.62 -9.51 27.42
CA ASN A 221 -1.92 -8.88 27.21
C ASN A 221 -2.95 -9.81 26.55
N ALA A 222 -2.63 -11.10 26.41
CA ALA A 222 -3.61 -12.07 25.93
C ALA A 222 -4.79 -12.14 26.91
N PRO A 223 -6.04 -12.07 26.41
CA PRO A 223 -7.20 -12.18 27.28
C PRO A 223 -7.25 -13.57 27.92
N SER A 224 -7.73 -13.61 29.15
CA SER A 224 -8.00 -14.87 29.85
C SER A 224 -9.17 -15.63 29.20
N ASP A 225 -9.25 -16.92 29.46
CA ASP A 225 -10.37 -17.75 28.97
C ASP A 225 -11.72 -17.19 29.44
N ASP A 226 -11.78 -16.60 30.64
CA ASP A 226 -13.01 -16.01 31.19
C ASP A 226 -13.40 -14.72 30.39
N GLU A 227 -12.43 -13.90 30.01
CA GLU A 227 -12.68 -12.72 29.18
C GLU A 227 -13.11 -13.11 27.75
N ILE A 228 -12.49 -14.14 27.19
CA ILE A 228 -12.89 -14.69 25.86
C ILE A 228 -14.32 -15.22 25.94
N GLN A 229 -14.64 -15.98 26.98
CA GLN A 229 -15.98 -16.52 27.18
C GLN A 229 -17.02 -15.40 27.34
N SER A 230 -16.71 -14.37 28.14
CA SER A 230 -17.61 -13.23 28.34
C SER A 230 -17.85 -12.46 27.04
N TYR A 231 -16.80 -12.23 26.28
CA TYR A 231 -16.91 -11.59 24.98
C TYR A 231 -17.74 -12.39 23.97
N TYR A 232 -17.53 -13.72 23.94
CA TYR A 232 -18.35 -14.60 23.13
C TYR A 232 -19.82 -14.55 23.52
N GLU A 233 -20.13 -14.63 24.84
CA GLU A 233 -21.50 -14.57 25.33
C GLU A 233 -22.23 -13.28 24.90
N GLU A 234 -21.53 -12.15 24.91
CA GLU A 234 -22.05 -10.86 24.47
C GLU A 234 -22.23 -10.76 22.94
N ASN A 235 -21.48 -11.55 22.18
CA ASN A 235 -21.41 -11.46 20.71
C ASN A 235 -21.84 -12.76 20.01
N LYS A 236 -22.57 -13.66 20.67
CA LYS A 236 -22.97 -14.97 20.13
C LYS A 236 -23.51 -14.91 18.70
N ALA A 237 -24.39 -13.96 18.42
CA ALA A 237 -25.01 -13.84 17.11
C ALA A 237 -24.03 -13.59 15.96
N THR A 238 -22.83 -13.08 16.29
CA THR A 238 -21.77 -12.84 15.29
C THR A 238 -20.94 -14.09 15.03
N TYR A 239 -20.72 -14.90 16.08
CA TYR A 239 -19.80 -16.04 16.00
C TYR A 239 -20.50 -17.39 15.79
N ASP A 240 -21.75 -17.51 16.22
CA ASP A 240 -22.50 -18.72 16.00
C ASP A 240 -22.84 -18.95 14.53
N SER A 241 -23.06 -20.21 14.24
CA SER A 241 -23.70 -20.67 13.01
C SER A 241 -25.08 -21.25 13.35
N VAL A 242 -25.97 -21.23 12.37
CA VAL A 242 -27.29 -21.86 12.46
C VAL A 242 -27.44 -22.92 11.38
N ASP A 243 -28.14 -23.98 11.72
CA ASP A 243 -28.71 -24.91 10.78
C ASP A 243 -30.23 -24.69 10.79
N TYR A 244 -30.82 -24.58 9.61
CA TYR A 244 -32.27 -24.36 9.45
C TYR A 244 -32.76 -24.96 8.14
N ARG A 245 -34.07 -25.05 8.01
CA ARG A 245 -34.73 -25.39 6.76
C ARG A 245 -35.55 -24.23 6.27
N LEU A 246 -35.57 -24.07 4.96
CA LEU A 246 -36.29 -22.97 4.29
C LEU A 246 -37.16 -23.50 3.15
N THR A 247 -38.36 -22.99 3.08
CA THR A 247 -39.20 -23.08 1.88
C THR A 247 -39.65 -21.67 1.48
N THR A 248 -39.40 -21.29 0.25
CA THR A 248 -39.91 -20.02 -0.27
C THR A 248 -41.18 -20.26 -1.04
N ILE A 249 -42.25 -19.56 -0.68
CA ILE A 249 -43.55 -19.58 -1.39
C ILE A 249 -43.71 -18.25 -2.08
N GLU A 250 -43.60 -18.27 -3.40
CA GLU A 250 -43.80 -17.08 -4.24
C GLU A 250 -45.30 -16.86 -4.49
N ALA A 251 -45.71 -15.59 -4.51
CA ALA A 251 -47.07 -15.23 -4.93
C ALA A 251 -47.18 -15.39 -6.45
N ASP A 252 -48.24 -16.06 -6.91
CA ASP A 252 -48.53 -16.23 -8.34
C ASP A 252 -49.16 -14.94 -8.90
N LEU A 253 -48.32 -14.02 -9.30
CA LEU A 253 -48.73 -12.72 -9.82
C LEU A 253 -49.25 -12.87 -11.25
N PRO A 254 -50.43 -12.25 -11.58
CA PRO A 254 -50.97 -12.33 -12.91
C PRO A 254 -50.10 -11.63 -13.95
N THR A 255 -49.96 -12.24 -15.10
CA THR A 255 -49.23 -11.69 -16.26
C THR A 255 -50.16 -10.95 -17.23
N GLU A 256 -51.47 -10.98 -16.99
CA GLU A 256 -52.53 -10.29 -17.74
C GLU A 256 -53.54 -9.68 -16.76
N PRO A 257 -54.26 -8.61 -17.11
CA PRO A 257 -55.27 -7.99 -16.24
C PRO A 257 -56.33 -8.97 -15.79
N THR A 258 -56.64 -8.98 -14.48
CA THR A 258 -57.74 -9.77 -13.89
C THR A 258 -58.91 -8.89 -13.51
N GLU A 259 -60.02 -9.50 -12.98
CA GLU A 259 -61.16 -8.74 -12.48
C GLU A 259 -60.82 -7.82 -11.29
N LEU A 260 -59.66 -7.99 -10.67
CA LEU A 260 -59.15 -7.18 -9.57
C LEU A 260 -58.25 -6.01 -10.02
N ALA A 261 -57.94 -5.94 -11.33
CA ALA A 261 -57.15 -4.83 -11.85
C ALA A 261 -57.94 -3.52 -11.74
N ASP A 262 -57.29 -2.46 -11.26
CA ASP A 262 -57.92 -1.15 -11.27
C ASP A 262 -58.21 -0.71 -12.70
N PRO A 263 -59.41 -0.11 -12.99
CA PRO A 263 -59.73 0.38 -14.32
C PRO A 263 -58.70 1.47 -14.70
N VAL A 264 -57.95 1.23 -15.78
CA VAL A 264 -57.03 2.22 -16.33
C VAL A 264 -57.88 3.44 -16.73
N GLU A 265 -57.74 4.57 -16.02
CA GLU A 265 -58.25 5.85 -16.45
C GLU A 265 -57.58 6.21 -17.80
N GLU A 266 -58.28 5.96 -18.90
CA GLU A 266 -57.88 6.45 -20.19
C GLU A 266 -57.95 7.98 -20.15
N THR A 267 -56.84 8.64 -19.87
CA THR A 267 -56.69 10.08 -20.03
C THR A 267 -56.77 10.36 -21.53
N ALA A 268 -58.00 10.67 -22.00
CA ALA A 268 -58.21 11.20 -23.32
C ALA A 268 -57.43 12.48 -23.52
N ALA A 269 -56.26 12.40 -24.16
CA ALA A 269 -55.53 13.55 -24.62
C ALA A 269 -56.29 14.20 -25.76
N ASP A 270 -56.94 15.35 -25.50
CA ASP A 270 -57.45 16.27 -26.46
C ASP A 270 -56.33 16.72 -27.43
N THR A 271 -56.34 16.17 -28.64
CA THR A 271 -55.45 16.53 -29.72
C THR A 271 -56.17 17.44 -30.70
N THR A 272 -55.96 18.74 -30.51
CA THR A 272 -56.16 19.70 -31.60
C THR A 272 -54.82 20.01 -32.28
N GLY A 273 -54.65 19.42 -33.44
CA GLY A 273 -54.04 19.94 -34.66
C GLY A 273 -52.59 20.41 -34.68
N THR A 274 -51.76 19.80 -35.47
CA THR A 274 -51.31 20.30 -36.79
C THR A 274 -50.24 19.31 -37.35
N THR A 275 -50.52 18.89 -38.60
CA THR A 275 -49.66 18.06 -39.47
C THR A 275 -48.26 18.64 -39.67
N ASP A 276 -47.22 17.82 -39.48
CA ASP A 276 -46.17 17.68 -40.49
C ASP A 276 -45.49 16.31 -40.34
N GLY A 277 -45.23 15.66 -41.47
CA GLY A 277 -44.84 14.25 -41.51
C GLY A 277 -43.36 14.03 -41.33
N THR A 278 -43.06 13.07 -40.48
CA THR A 278 -41.84 12.26 -40.63
C THR A 278 -42.11 10.90 -39.99
N ALA A 279 -41.77 9.82 -40.69
CA ALA A 279 -42.04 8.44 -40.35
C ALA A 279 -41.50 8.08 -38.97
N ALA A 280 -42.38 7.73 -38.05
CA ALA A 280 -42.03 7.10 -36.78
C ALA A 280 -41.84 5.60 -37.03
N THR A 281 -40.65 5.12 -36.78
CA THR A 281 -40.34 3.69 -36.58
C THR A 281 -41.15 3.21 -35.39
N ASP A 282 -42.07 2.30 -35.63
CA ASP A 282 -42.83 1.54 -34.64
C ASP A 282 -41.85 0.71 -33.78
N SER A 283 -41.49 1.21 -32.60
CA SER A 283 -40.91 0.43 -31.52
C SER A 283 -42.07 0.10 -30.56
N THR A 284 -42.77 -0.99 -30.84
CA THR A 284 -43.59 -1.68 -29.85
C THR A 284 -42.66 -2.13 -28.73
N GLN A 285 -42.49 -1.29 -27.73
CA GLN A 285 -42.01 -1.73 -26.42
C GLN A 285 -43.09 -2.62 -25.86
N ASP A 286 -42.83 -3.92 -25.85
CA ASP A 286 -43.62 -4.91 -25.12
C ASP A 286 -43.45 -4.57 -23.62
N THR A 287 -44.35 -3.67 -23.14
CA THR A 287 -44.41 -3.36 -21.70
C THR A 287 -45.11 -4.55 -21.06
N ALA A 288 -44.31 -5.42 -20.41
CA ALA A 288 -44.83 -6.50 -19.58
C ALA A 288 -45.90 -5.93 -18.63
N TYR A 289 -47.01 -6.63 -18.52
CA TYR A 289 -48.10 -6.27 -17.62
C TYR A 289 -47.57 -6.07 -16.19
N GLN A 290 -48.02 -5.01 -15.54
CA GLN A 290 -47.68 -4.73 -14.13
C GLN A 290 -48.98 -4.95 -13.31
N PRO A 291 -48.98 -5.96 -12.40
CA PRO A 291 -50.15 -6.21 -11.56
C PRO A 291 -50.52 -5.01 -10.69
N SER A 292 -51.80 -4.75 -10.52
CA SER A 292 -52.30 -3.75 -9.58
C SER A 292 -52.07 -4.16 -8.13
N ASP A 293 -52.09 -3.19 -7.20
CA ASP A 293 -51.99 -3.46 -5.77
C ASP A 293 -53.04 -4.45 -5.26
N ALA A 294 -54.25 -4.42 -5.84
CA ALA A 294 -55.31 -5.35 -5.48
C ALA A 294 -55.02 -6.79 -5.94
N GLU A 295 -54.43 -6.94 -7.11
CA GLU A 295 -53.99 -8.24 -7.66
C GLU A 295 -52.81 -8.81 -6.86
N ILE A 296 -51.82 -7.94 -6.53
CA ILE A 296 -50.71 -8.33 -5.67
C ILE A 296 -51.22 -8.77 -4.30
N ALA A 297 -52.11 -8.01 -3.67
CA ALA A 297 -52.65 -8.34 -2.36
C ALA A 297 -53.39 -9.68 -2.37
N LYS A 298 -54.19 -9.96 -3.43
CA LYS A 298 -54.88 -11.24 -3.57
C LYS A 298 -53.91 -12.41 -3.79
N ALA A 299 -52.91 -12.25 -4.65
CA ALA A 299 -51.90 -13.29 -4.86
C ALA A 299 -51.07 -13.56 -3.57
N MET A 300 -50.75 -12.53 -2.81
CA MET A 300 -50.10 -12.67 -1.50
C MET A 300 -50.98 -13.35 -0.47
N GLU A 301 -52.32 -13.08 -0.47
CA GLU A 301 -53.26 -13.81 0.40
C GLU A 301 -53.30 -15.31 0.07
N ASP A 302 -53.35 -15.65 -1.21
CA ASP A 302 -53.35 -17.04 -1.67
C ASP A 302 -52.01 -17.74 -1.34
N ALA A 303 -50.88 -17.06 -1.55
CA ALA A 303 -49.55 -17.54 -1.17
C ALA A 303 -49.41 -17.73 0.35
N LYS A 304 -50.04 -16.87 1.17
CA LYS A 304 -50.03 -17.02 2.62
C LYS A 304 -50.66 -18.33 3.07
N VAL A 305 -51.76 -18.74 2.45
CA VAL A 305 -52.40 -20.05 2.78
C VAL A 305 -51.45 -21.20 2.47
N LEU A 306 -50.74 -21.16 1.34
CA LEU A 306 -49.74 -22.18 1.00
C LEU A 306 -48.55 -22.15 1.95
N ALA A 307 -48.13 -20.97 2.39
CA ALA A 307 -47.05 -20.83 3.37
C ALA A 307 -47.44 -21.39 4.76
N ASP A 308 -48.67 -21.17 5.22
CA ASP A 308 -49.17 -21.71 6.48
C ASP A 308 -49.29 -23.25 6.43
N ASP A 309 -49.68 -23.81 5.27
CA ASP A 309 -49.64 -25.27 5.07
C ASP A 309 -48.18 -25.81 5.03
N ALA A 310 -47.29 -25.12 4.36
CA ALA A 310 -45.87 -25.49 4.30
C ALA A 310 -45.16 -25.43 5.65
N GLU A 311 -45.60 -24.53 6.56
CA GLU A 311 -45.05 -24.45 7.94
C GLU A 311 -45.16 -25.77 8.71
N GLN A 312 -46.21 -26.56 8.41
CA GLN A 312 -46.41 -27.85 9.08
C GLN A 312 -45.39 -28.93 8.67
N THR A 313 -44.77 -28.77 7.51
CA THR A 313 -43.86 -29.77 6.92
C THR A 313 -42.45 -29.24 6.67
N VAL A 314 -42.19 -27.95 6.81
CA VAL A 314 -40.90 -27.32 6.48
C VAL A 314 -39.71 -27.94 7.23
N ALA A 315 -39.92 -28.36 8.49
CA ALA A 315 -38.88 -29.04 9.27
C ALA A 315 -38.41 -30.36 8.64
N LYS A 316 -39.17 -30.95 7.73
CA LYS A 316 -38.85 -32.19 7.05
C LYS A 316 -38.56 -31.98 5.57
N ASP A 317 -39.39 -31.18 4.92
CA ASP A 317 -39.43 -31.08 3.46
C ASP A 317 -38.72 -29.81 2.92
N GLY A 318 -38.39 -28.84 3.80
CA GLY A 318 -37.67 -27.62 3.45
C GLY A 318 -36.23 -27.87 3.03
N GLU A 319 -35.68 -26.98 2.21
CA GLU A 319 -34.28 -27.00 1.82
C GLU A 319 -33.39 -26.80 3.03
N ALA A 320 -32.36 -27.64 3.19
CA ALA A 320 -31.46 -27.59 4.33
C ALA A 320 -30.36 -26.54 4.09
N HIS A 321 -30.17 -25.69 5.08
CA HIS A 321 -29.08 -24.73 5.19
C HIS A 321 -28.27 -25.06 6.43
N GLU A 322 -26.98 -25.37 6.26
CA GLU A 322 -26.12 -25.83 7.34
C GLU A 322 -24.91 -24.88 7.49
N ASN A 323 -24.51 -24.65 8.74
CA ASN A 323 -23.34 -23.83 9.09
C ASN A 323 -23.40 -22.40 8.56
N GLU A 324 -24.58 -21.81 8.56
CA GLU A 324 -24.80 -20.45 8.05
C GLU A 324 -24.52 -19.41 9.14
N LYS A 325 -23.62 -18.45 8.85
CA LYS A 325 -23.36 -17.30 9.71
C LYS A 325 -24.46 -16.25 9.56
N LYS A 326 -24.69 -15.43 10.57
CA LYS A 326 -25.69 -14.35 10.53
C LYS A 326 -25.53 -13.43 9.31
N SER A 327 -24.29 -13.19 8.88
CA SER A 327 -23.98 -12.35 7.71
C SER A 327 -24.33 -13.00 6.37
N SER A 328 -24.43 -14.33 6.31
CA SER A 328 -24.78 -15.10 5.11
C SER A 328 -26.28 -15.33 4.98
N VAL A 329 -27.01 -15.29 6.07
CA VAL A 329 -28.45 -15.51 6.12
C VAL A 329 -29.20 -14.28 5.61
N ASN A 330 -30.31 -14.50 4.89
CA ASN A 330 -31.20 -13.43 4.47
C ASN A 330 -31.64 -12.56 5.67
N TYR A 331 -31.47 -11.24 5.54
CA TYR A 331 -31.70 -10.28 6.64
C TYR A 331 -33.13 -10.35 7.22
N LEU A 332 -34.14 -10.75 6.43
CA LEU A 332 -35.53 -10.86 6.90
C LEU A 332 -35.72 -12.00 7.91
N ILE A 333 -34.97 -13.09 7.77
CA ILE A 333 -35.09 -14.25 8.63
C ILE A 333 -33.95 -14.34 9.67
N SER A 334 -32.87 -13.57 9.51
CA SER A 334 -31.66 -13.68 10.33
C SER A 334 -31.92 -13.36 11.80
N ASP A 335 -32.67 -12.29 12.11
CA ASP A 335 -32.94 -11.92 13.51
C ASP A 335 -33.80 -12.96 14.22
N TRP A 336 -34.73 -13.59 13.49
CA TRP A 336 -35.50 -14.69 14.05
C TRP A 336 -34.66 -15.93 14.32
N LEU A 337 -33.78 -16.33 13.40
CA LEU A 337 -32.92 -17.49 13.52
C LEU A 337 -31.86 -17.33 14.62
N PHE A 338 -31.36 -16.12 14.86
CA PHE A 338 -30.35 -15.82 15.87
C PHE A 338 -30.89 -15.30 17.17
N ASP A 339 -32.21 -15.37 17.41
CA ASP A 339 -32.84 -15.09 18.70
C ASP A 339 -32.51 -16.22 19.71
N ASP A 340 -32.01 -15.83 20.90
CA ASP A 340 -31.64 -16.77 21.97
C ASP A 340 -32.81 -17.61 22.50
N ALA A 341 -34.06 -17.20 22.23
CA ALA A 341 -35.25 -17.96 22.63
C ALA A 341 -35.56 -19.15 21.70
N ARG A 342 -34.91 -19.27 20.53
CA ARG A 342 -35.20 -20.32 19.53
C ARG A 342 -34.86 -21.71 20.07
N LYS A 343 -35.72 -22.66 19.70
CA LYS A 343 -35.56 -24.07 20.04
C LYS A 343 -35.68 -24.93 18.80
N ALA A 344 -34.98 -26.03 18.77
CA ALA A 344 -35.07 -26.99 17.70
C ALA A 344 -36.53 -27.36 17.39
N GLY A 345 -36.93 -27.23 16.15
CA GLY A 345 -38.31 -27.46 15.69
C GLY A 345 -39.23 -26.24 15.73
N ASP A 346 -38.76 -25.07 16.21
CA ASP A 346 -39.51 -23.81 16.08
C ASP A 346 -39.65 -23.46 14.57
N THR A 347 -40.85 -23.03 14.19
CA THR A 347 -41.15 -22.61 12.81
C THR A 347 -41.67 -21.18 12.78
N THR A 348 -41.62 -20.57 11.60
CA THR A 348 -42.21 -19.26 11.37
C THR A 348 -42.44 -19.02 9.87
N VAL A 349 -43.40 -18.16 9.59
CA VAL A 349 -43.67 -17.63 8.22
C VAL A 349 -43.42 -16.14 8.21
N ILE A 350 -42.47 -15.72 7.40
CA ILE A 350 -42.04 -14.32 7.29
C ILE A 350 -42.32 -13.81 5.89
N THR A 351 -43.02 -12.67 5.78
CA THR A 351 -43.33 -12.04 4.49
C THR A 351 -42.11 -11.28 3.93
N ASN A 352 -42.00 -11.33 2.62
CA ASN A 352 -41.10 -10.45 1.83
C ASN A 352 -41.96 -9.69 0.80
N ASP A 353 -42.44 -8.52 1.19
CA ASP A 353 -43.29 -7.68 0.34
C ASP A 353 -42.57 -7.20 -0.93
N ASN A 354 -41.26 -7.04 -0.88
CA ASN A 354 -40.47 -6.59 -2.02
C ASN A 354 -40.37 -7.64 -3.14
N SER A 355 -40.34 -8.91 -2.77
CA SER A 355 -40.24 -10.04 -3.69
C SER A 355 -41.55 -10.78 -3.83
N HIS A 356 -42.62 -10.31 -3.20
CA HIS A 356 -43.97 -10.92 -3.18
C HIS A 356 -43.92 -12.42 -2.85
N CYS A 357 -43.23 -12.76 -1.73
CA CYS A 357 -43.09 -14.16 -1.30
C CYS A 357 -43.15 -14.28 0.20
N TYR A 358 -43.30 -15.52 0.67
CA TYR A 358 -43.15 -15.90 2.08
C TYR A 358 -41.97 -16.84 2.26
N TYR A 359 -41.16 -16.57 3.29
CA TYR A 359 -40.16 -17.49 3.80
C TYR A 359 -40.77 -18.31 4.91
N VAL A 360 -40.84 -19.62 4.73
CA VAL A 360 -41.26 -20.58 5.73
C VAL A 360 -40.02 -21.24 6.30
N VAL A 361 -39.72 -21.00 7.54
CA VAL A 361 -38.46 -21.35 8.17
C VAL A 361 -38.67 -22.31 9.33
N ALA A 362 -37.84 -23.35 9.43
CA ALA A 362 -37.76 -24.22 10.63
C ALA A 362 -36.34 -24.15 11.19
N PHE A 363 -36.23 -23.80 12.45
CA PHE A 363 -34.96 -23.76 13.18
C PHE A 363 -34.52 -25.16 13.59
N GLU A 364 -33.29 -25.59 13.28
CA GLU A 364 -32.76 -26.88 13.74
C GLU A 364 -31.83 -26.71 14.93
N LYS A 365 -30.76 -25.91 14.81
CA LYS A 365 -29.84 -25.63 15.92
C LYS A 365 -29.03 -24.36 15.67
N ARG A 366 -28.52 -23.81 16.76
CA ARG A 366 -27.49 -22.75 16.75
C ARG A 366 -26.31 -23.22 17.58
N TYR A 367 -25.10 -22.97 17.10
CA TYR A 367 -23.89 -23.45 17.74
C TYR A 367 -22.69 -22.63 17.38
N LEU A 368 -21.70 -22.57 18.25
CA LEU A 368 -20.36 -22.09 17.89
C LEU A 368 -19.70 -23.17 17.04
N ASP A 369 -19.33 -22.81 15.81
CA ASP A 369 -18.49 -23.66 14.99
C ASP A 369 -17.08 -23.71 15.62
N GLU A 370 -16.74 -24.85 16.23
CA GLU A 370 -15.45 -25.06 16.88
C GLU A 370 -14.29 -25.31 15.90
N THR A 371 -14.52 -25.21 14.59
CA THR A 371 -13.43 -25.26 13.62
C THR A 371 -12.48 -24.09 13.89
N PRO A 372 -11.21 -24.34 14.32
CA PRO A 372 -10.33 -23.26 14.73
C PRO A 372 -10.07 -22.28 13.59
N SER A 373 -10.58 -21.07 13.73
CA SER A 373 -10.13 -19.94 12.92
C SER A 373 -9.11 -19.18 13.76
N ALA A 374 -7.82 -19.47 13.56
CA ALA A 374 -6.73 -18.84 14.30
C ALA A 374 -6.76 -17.30 14.17
N ASP A 375 -7.27 -16.78 13.05
CA ASP A 375 -7.36 -15.35 12.78
C ASP A 375 -8.37 -14.61 13.65
N VAL A 376 -9.48 -15.24 14.05
CA VAL A 376 -10.52 -14.60 14.88
C VAL A 376 -10.05 -14.38 16.32
N ARG A 377 -9.32 -15.30 16.91
CA ARG A 377 -8.76 -15.13 18.28
C ARG A 377 -7.70 -14.04 18.33
N VAL A 378 -6.84 -13.96 17.32
CA VAL A 378 -5.74 -12.97 17.26
C VAL A 378 -6.26 -11.56 17.01
N ILE A 379 -7.27 -11.37 16.16
CA ILE A 379 -7.82 -10.05 15.84
C ILE A 379 -8.53 -9.43 17.05
N ILE A 380 -9.36 -10.21 17.76
CA ILE A 380 -10.13 -9.72 18.93
C ILE A 380 -9.20 -9.38 20.09
N THR A 381 -8.14 -10.17 20.31
CA THR A 381 -7.24 -9.99 21.45
C THR A 381 -6.19 -8.90 21.25
N THR A 382 -5.77 -8.64 20.02
CA THR A 382 -4.75 -7.63 19.73
C THR A 382 -5.30 -6.20 19.64
N GLU A 383 -6.54 -5.99 19.24
CA GLU A 383 -7.08 -4.63 19.13
C GLU A 383 -7.40 -4.02 20.50
N ASP A 384 -7.93 -4.80 21.46
CA ASP A 384 -8.40 -4.24 22.73
C ASP A 384 -7.30 -4.05 23.79
N LYS A 385 -6.26 -4.90 23.82
CA LYS A 385 -5.23 -4.82 24.87
C LYS A 385 -3.88 -4.27 24.39
N THR A 386 -3.43 -4.63 23.18
CA THR A 386 -2.20 -4.06 22.64
C THR A 386 -2.42 -2.67 22.03
N GLY A 387 -3.66 -2.33 21.65
CA GLY A 387 -4.04 -1.00 21.15
C GLY A 387 -3.91 0.12 22.18
N GLU A 388 -3.98 -0.15 23.48
CA GLU A 388 -3.82 0.86 24.54
C GLU A 388 -2.36 1.07 24.95
N GLU A 389 -1.56 0.00 25.05
CA GLU A 389 -0.17 0.11 25.55
C GLU A 389 0.83 0.53 24.49
N ILE A 390 0.76 0.00 23.26
CA ILE A 390 1.65 0.39 22.18
C ILE A 390 1.42 1.84 21.69
N PRO A 391 0.18 2.35 21.55
CA PRO A 391 -0.06 3.75 21.24
C PRO A 391 0.43 4.73 22.31
N GLU A 392 0.40 4.36 23.60
CA GLU A 392 0.95 5.22 24.64
C GLU A 392 2.49 5.29 24.61
N ALA A 393 3.14 4.18 24.41
CA ALA A 393 4.58 4.15 24.19
C ALA A 393 4.99 5.00 22.96
N ARG A 394 4.21 4.96 21.90
CA ARG A 394 4.39 5.82 20.71
C ARG A 394 4.15 7.30 20.98
N LYS A 395 3.17 7.64 21.82
CA LYS A 395 2.91 9.03 22.22
C LYS A 395 4.01 9.62 23.09
N ASN A 396 4.65 8.79 23.92
CA ASN A 396 5.73 9.21 24.80
C ASN A 396 7.10 9.24 24.10
N GLY A 397 7.21 8.65 22.91
CA GLY A 397 8.39 8.71 22.06
C GLY A 397 8.33 9.72 20.91
N ALA A 398 7.21 10.47 20.77
CA ALA A 398 7.01 11.42 19.68
C ALA A 398 7.36 12.85 20.10
#